data_a48c4cb57c399f0bb952c66f256e9cad
#
_entry.id   a48c4cb57c399f0bb952c66f256e9cad
#
_cell.length_a   1.000
_cell.length_b   1.000
_cell.length_c   1.000
_cell.angle_alpha   90.00
_cell.angle_beta   90.00
_cell.angle_gamma   90.00
#
_symmetry.space_group_name_H-M   'P 1'
#
loop_
_entity.id
_entity.type
_entity.pdbx_description
1 polymer ?
#
loop_
_entity_poly.entity_id
_entity_poly.type
_entity_poly.pdbx_seq_one_letter_code
_entity_poly.pdbx_strand_id
1 'polypeptide(L)'
;MASLRDLGLSEYEARAYRALLKTGPTTAKELSRVSDVPMGRIYDVLNSIEQYNLVRSQSASRPKKYVAVEPTTALDRLLEDKKRELEEKADQYRDIVDELTGELETAEPVEETFWTASVGPEETVDLLVERLSAADSQVVMVLSTYTEQFFDIDKVGTIILDELTEGMDRGVDVRLLMRPDLVPILPDSIGERYRRSLTNHDSFTVRTSENVSGTFTLIDENEVVIEVPHPLKSQEVFAMIDLKDREFAQSVRAEFEPRWNKADELTF
;
A
#
# COMPACT_ATOMS: atom_id res chain seq x y z
N MET A 1 9.78 -28.94 -3.31
CA MET A 1 9.95 -29.09 -4.76
C MET A 1 8.70 -28.53 -5.45
N ALA A 2 8.89 -27.66 -6.45
CA ALA A 2 7.76 -27.12 -7.21
C ALA A 2 6.97 -28.23 -7.93
N SER A 3 5.67 -28.10 -7.95
CA SER A 3 4.75 -29.10 -8.50
C SER A 3 3.73 -28.43 -9.43
N LEU A 4 3.23 -29.16 -10.43
CA LEU A 4 2.10 -28.71 -11.25
C LEU A 4 0.83 -28.43 -10.43
N ARG A 5 0.74 -29.01 -9.23
CA ARG A 5 -0.34 -28.75 -8.28
C ARG A 5 -0.30 -27.33 -7.73
N ASP A 6 0.90 -26.76 -7.57
CA ASP A 6 1.07 -25.38 -7.11
C ASP A 6 0.55 -24.37 -8.14
N LEU A 7 0.38 -24.82 -9.41
CA LEU A 7 -0.22 -24.05 -10.50
C LEU A 7 -1.71 -24.38 -10.73
N GLY A 8 -2.35 -25.11 -9.81
CA GLY A 8 -3.79 -25.36 -9.83
C GLY A 8 -4.24 -26.70 -10.38
N LEU A 9 -3.35 -27.56 -10.88
CA LEU A 9 -3.74 -28.90 -11.33
C LEU A 9 -4.00 -29.83 -10.14
N SER A 10 -5.03 -30.66 -10.26
CA SER A 10 -5.23 -31.79 -9.35
C SER A 10 -4.14 -32.84 -9.52
N GLU A 11 -4.04 -33.75 -8.57
CA GLU A 11 -3.04 -34.83 -8.63
C GLU A 11 -3.22 -35.71 -9.87
N TYR A 12 -4.45 -36.04 -10.22
CA TYR A 12 -4.73 -36.85 -11.40
C TYR A 12 -4.41 -36.12 -12.72
N GLU A 13 -4.70 -34.85 -12.80
CA GLU A 13 -4.37 -34.01 -13.97
C GLU A 13 -2.86 -33.90 -14.15
N ALA A 14 -2.12 -33.63 -13.08
CA ALA A 14 -0.66 -33.55 -13.11
C ALA A 14 -0.04 -34.90 -13.53
N ARG A 15 -0.59 -36.04 -13.07
CA ARG A 15 -0.13 -37.38 -13.43
C ARG A 15 -0.45 -37.69 -14.89
N ALA A 16 -1.66 -37.41 -15.35
CA ALA A 16 -2.08 -37.62 -16.73
C ALA A 16 -1.25 -36.81 -17.73
N TYR A 17 -1.03 -35.52 -17.43
CA TYR A 17 -0.20 -34.64 -18.26
C TYR A 17 1.27 -35.13 -18.34
N ARG A 18 1.88 -35.50 -17.23
CA ARG A 18 3.25 -36.06 -17.22
C ARG A 18 3.34 -37.38 -17.98
N ALA A 19 2.30 -38.21 -17.90
CA ALA A 19 2.25 -39.47 -18.64
C ALA A 19 2.16 -39.23 -20.16
N LEU A 20 1.32 -38.26 -20.59
CA LEU A 20 1.20 -37.88 -22.00
C LEU A 20 2.51 -37.34 -22.59
N LEU A 21 3.28 -36.56 -21.80
CA LEU A 21 4.60 -36.08 -22.21
C LEU A 21 5.59 -37.22 -22.47
N LYS A 22 5.46 -38.35 -21.74
CA LYS A 22 6.35 -39.51 -21.88
C LYS A 22 5.90 -40.47 -23.01
N THR A 23 4.61 -40.64 -23.18
CA THR A 23 4.06 -41.62 -24.13
C THR A 23 3.84 -41.08 -25.53
N GLY A 24 3.75 -39.71 -25.66
CA GLY A 24 3.28 -39.07 -26.88
C GLY A 24 1.78 -39.36 -27.13
N PRO A 25 1.31 -39.30 -28.39
CA PRO A 25 -0.09 -39.50 -28.75
C PRO A 25 -0.62 -40.85 -28.30
N THR A 26 -1.55 -40.88 -27.33
CA THR A 26 -2.06 -42.10 -26.73
C THR A 26 -3.57 -42.08 -26.52
N THR A 27 -4.21 -43.26 -26.33
CA THR A 27 -5.65 -43.36 -26.05
C THR A 27 -5.96 -43.18 -24.57
N ALA A 28 -7.20 -42.83 -24.23
CA ALA A 28 -7.63 -42.72 -22.82
C ALA A 28 -7.38 -43.99 -22.02
N LYS A 29 -7.59 -45.17 -22.64
CA LYS A 29 -7.37 -46.50 -22.00
C LYS A 29 -5.89 -46.74 -21.68
N GLU A 30 -5.00 -46.41 -22.59
CA GLU A 30 -3.56 -46.55 -22.38
C GLU A 30 -3.05 -45.52 -21.37
N LEU A 31 -3.55 -44.26 -21.46
CA LEU A 31 -3.21 -43.21 -20.52
C LEU A 31 -3.61 -43.59 -19.09
N SER A 32 -4.82 -44.10 -18.88
CA SER A 32 -5.27 -44.58 -17.57
C SER A 32 -4.29 -45.57 -16.95
N ARG A 33 -3.80 -46.52 -17.76
CA ARG A 33 -2.85 -47.53 -17.30
C ARG A 33 -1.46 -46.94 -16.95
N VAL A 34 -0.96 -46.03 -17.79
CA VAL A 34 0.41 -45.49 -17.63
C VAL A 34 0.45 -44.39 -16.56
N SER A 35 -0.61 -43.59 -16.41
CA SER A 35 -0.71 -42.52 -15.43
C SER A 35 -1.21 -42.99 -14.06
N ASP A 36 -1.69 -44.22 -13.96
CA ASP A 36 -2.34 -44.75 -12.76
C ASP A 36 -3.55 -43.92 -12.32
N VAL A 37 -4.23 -43.28 -13.29
CA VAL A 37 -5.52 -42.59 -13.11
C VAL A 37 -6.63 -43.60 -13.38
N PRO A 38 -7.59 -43.81 -12.47
CA PRO A 38 -8.68 -44.77 -12.65
C PRO A 38 -9.44 -44.52 -13.95
N MET A 39 -9.80 -45.61 -14.66
CA MET A 39 -10.52 -45.52 -15.94
C MET A 39 -11.84 -44.72 -15.83
N GLY A 40 -12.53 -44.81 -14.69
CA GLY A 40 -13.76 -44.04 -14.42
C GLY A 40 -13.54 -42.52 -14.27
N ARG A 41 -12.28 -42.07 -14.09
CA ARG A 41 -11.92 -40.63 -13.93
C ARG A 41 -11.15 -40.06 -15.12
N ILE A 42 -10.60 -40.92 -15.98
CA ILE A 42 -9.67 -40.50 -17.04
C ILE A 42 -10.28 -39.52 -18.03
N TYR A 43 -11.57 -39.68 -18.35
CA TYR A 43 -12.25 -38.78 -19.28
C TYR A 43 -12.52 -37.42 -18.67
N ASP A 44 -12.87 -37.35 -17.37
CA ASP A 44 -13.06 -36.10 -16.67
C ASP A 44 -11.72 -35.34 -16.57
N VAL A 45 -10.63 -36.06 -16.24
CA VAL A 45 -9.28 -35.53 -16.18
C VAL A 45 -8.81 -35.02 -17.55
N LEU A 46 -9.03 -35.79 -18.62
CA LEU A 46 -8.70 -35.40 -19.99
C LEU A 46 -9.48 -34.14 -20.42
N ASN A 47 -10.78 -34.08 -20.13
CA ASN A 47 -11.60 -32.93 -20.44
C ASN A 47 -11.11 -31.67 -19.68
N SER A 48 -10.77 -31.81 -18.41
CA SER A 48 -10.24 -30.69 -17.60
C SER A 48 -8.92 -30.17 -18.15
N ILE A 49 -7.93 -31.05 -18.40
CA ILE A 49 -6.62 -30.57 -18.93
C ILE A 49 -6.71 -30.14 -20.40
N GLU A 50 -7.75 -30.57 -21.16
CA GLU A 50 -8.07 -30.04 -22.50
C GLU A 50 -8.67 -28.64 -22.40
N GLN A 51 -9.52 -28.35 -21.39
CA GLN A 51 -10.02 -26.97 -21.08
C GLN A 51 -8.91 -26.01 -20.72
N TYR A 52 -7.92 -26.42 -19.96
CA TYR A 52 -6.70 -25.65 -19.69
C TYR A 52 -5.76 -25.54 -20.90
N ASN A 53 -6.16 -26.12 -22.07
CA ASN A 53 -5.34 -26.19 -23.27
C ASN A 53 -3.96 -26.84 -23.08
N LEU A 54 -3.84 -27.75 -22.12
CA LEU A 54 -2.60 -28.48 -21.83
C LEU A 54 -2.49 -29.75 -22.69
N VAL A 55 -3.61 -30.18 -23.26
CA VAL A 55 -3.72 -31.38 -24.09
C VAL A 55 -4.52 -31.03 -25.34
N ARG A 56 -4.18 -31.70 -26.43
CA ARG A 56 -4.94 -31.66 -27.68
C ARG A 56 -5.45 -33.06 -28.02
N SER A 57 -6.66 -33.13 -28.55
CA SER A 57 -7.24 -34.39 -28.99
C SER A 57 -7.38 -34.49 -30.51
N GLN A 58 -7.19 -35.68 -31.04
CA GLN A 58 -7.40 -35.96 -32.45
C GLN A 58 -8.76 -36.68 -32.63
N SER A 59 -9.76 -35.91 -33.01
CA SER A 59 -11.15 -36.39 -33.15
C SER A 59 -11.36 -37.34 -34.37
N ALA A 60 -10.50 -37.24 -35.36
CA ALA A 60 -10.61 -38.07 -36.59
C ALA A 60 -10.11 -39.52 -36.40
N SER A 61 -9.45 -39.86 -35.30
CA SER A 61 -8.98 -41.21 -35.01
C SER A 61 -9.99 -42.02 -34.17
N ARG A 62 -10.16 -43.26 -34.46
CA ARG A 62 -10.93 -44.21 -33.64
C ARG A 62 -10.02 -45.35 -33.19
N PRO A 63 -9.68 -45.46 -31.90
CA PRO A 63 -10.08 -44.59 -30.76
C PRO A 63 -9.44 -43.21 -30.79
N LYS A 64 -10.10 -42.18 -30.14
CA LYS A 64 -9.61 -40.81 -29.97
C LYS A 64 -8.25 -40.82 -29.26
N LYS A 65 -7.29 -40.09 -29.80
CA LYS A 65 -5.96 -39.96 -29.24
C LYS A 65 -5.77 -38.55 -28.65
N TYR A 66 -4.95 -38.46 -27.62
CA TYR A 66 -4.60 -37.26 -26.89
C TYR A 66 -3.10 -37.09 -26.90
N VAL A 67 -2.63 -35.84 -26.98
CA VAL A 67 -1.21 -35.45 -26.94
C VAL A 67 -1.03 -34.24 -26.03
N ALA A 68 0.02 -34.26 -25.24
CA ALA A 68 0.38 -33.11 -24.41
C ALA A 68 0.89 -31.91 -25.26
N VAL A 69 0.56 -30.72 -24.86
CA VAL A 69 1.21 -29.49 -25.32
C VAL A 69 2.59 -29.43 -24.70
N GLU A 70 3.56 -28.80 -25.39
CA GLU A 70 4.92 -28.64 -24.89
C GLU A 70 4.95 -28.02 -23.51
N PRO A 71 5.88 -28.45 -22.61
CA PRO A 71 5.91 -28.02 -21.22
C PRO A 71 6.00 -26.51 -21.04
N THR A 72 6.81 -25.81 -21.83
CA THR A 72 6.94 -24.35 -21.75
C THR A 72 5.58 -23.66 -21.99
N THR A 73 4.93 -23.98 -23.10
CA THR A 73 3.62 -23.42 -23.44
C THR A 73 2.53 -23.78 -22.42
N ALA A 74 2.58 -25.01 -21.90
CA ALA A 74 1.63 -25.46 -20.89
C ALA A 74 1.81 -24.73 -19.55
N LEU A 75 3.04 -24.54 -19.12
CA LEU A 75 3.36 -23.80 -17.88
C LEU A 75 3.01 -22.32 -18.00
N ASP A 76 3.28 -21.69 -19.14
CA ASP A 76 2.90 -20.29 -19.39
C ASP A 76 1.38 -20.12 -19.30
N ARG A 77 0.60 -21.02 -19.88
CA ARG A 77 -0.87 -21.00 -19.78
C ARG A 77 -1.38 -21.12 -18.35
N LEU A 78 -0.83 -22.07 -17.59
CA LEU A 78 -1.20 -22.25 -16.19
C LEU A 78 -0.85 -20.99 -15.35
N LEU A 79 0.28 -20.37 -15.65
CA LEU A 79 0.67 -19.12 -14.99
C LEU A 79 -0.29 -17.98 -15.32
N GLU A 80 -0.66 -17.82 -16.59
CA GLU A 80 -1.61 -16.79 -17.02
C GLU A 80 -3.01 -17.00 -16.41
N ASP A 81 -3.49 -18.26 -16.38
CA ASP A 81 -4.77 -18.59 -15.73
C ASP A 81 -4.72 -18.27 -14.22
N LYS A 82 -3.58 -18.54 -13.57
CA LYS A 82 -3.42 -18.24 -12.14
C LYS A 82 -3.32 -16.76 -11.85
N LYS A 83 -2.64 -15.99 -12.71
CA LYS A 83 -2.61 -14.52 -12.60
C LYS A 83 -4.00 -13.93 -12.73
N ARG A 84 -4.78 -14.37 -13.73
CA ARG A 84 -6.15 -13.89 -13.93
C ARG A 84 -7.04 -14.21 -12.71
N GLU A 85 -6.94 -15.41 -12.14
CA GLU A 85 -7.69 -15.76 -10.91
C GLU A 85 -7.34 -14.82 -9.73
N LEU A 86 -6.05 -14.47 -9.59
CA LEU A 86 -5.60 -13.55 -8.55
C LEU A 86 -6.04 -12.11 -8.80
N GLU A 87 -6.04 -11.65 -10.04
CA GLU A 87 -6.54 -10.34 -10.45
C GLU A 87 -8.05 -10.23 -10.18
N GLU A 88 -8.84 -11.24 -10.59
CA GLU A 88 -10.28 -11.27 -10.32
C GLU A 88 -10.58 -11.23 -8.80
N LYS A 89 -9.78 -11.93 -7.98
CA LYS A 89 -9.92 -11.87 -6.51
C LYS A 89 -9.53 -10.51 -5.95
N ALA A 90 -8.46 -9.90 -6.47
CA ALA A 90 -8.04 -8.57 -6.04
C ALA A 90 -9.12 -7.53 -6.34
N ASP A 91 -9.74 -7.61 -7.52
CA ASP A 91 -10.84 -6.73 -7.90
C ASP A 91 -12.07 -6.92 -6.98
N GLN A 92 -12.44 -8.18 -6.69
CA GLN A 92 -13.52 -8.46 -5.72
C GLN A 92 -13.25 -7.87 -4.33
N TYR A 93 -12.00 -7.94 -3.85
CA TYR A 93 -11.64 -7.32 -2.56
C TYR A 93 -11.68 -5.79 -2.62
N ARG A 94 -11.31 -5.17 -3.74
CA ARG A 94 -11.45 -3.71 -3.93
C ARG A 94 -12.91 -3.30 -3.86
N ASP A 95 -13.79 -3.99 -4.60
CA ASP A 95 -15.23 -3.73 -4.57
C ASP A 95 -15.81 -3.82 -3.14
N ILE A 96 -15.38 -4.84 -2.37
CA ILE A 96 -15.81 -5.00 -0.97
C ILE A 96 -15.28 -3.84 -0.10
N VAL A 97 -14.03 -3.42 -0.29
CA VAL A 97 -13.46 -2.29 0.44
C VAL A 97 -14.21 -1.01 0.12
N ASP A 98 -14.48 -0.74 -1.16
CA ASP A 98 -15.20 0.46 -1.59
C ASP A 98 -16.64 0.49 -1.02
N GLU A 99 -17.34 -0.66 -1.02
CA GLU A 99 -18.68 -0.78 -0.42
C GLU A 99 -18.65 -0.53 1.09
N LEU A 100 -17.70 -1.16 1.81
CA LEU A 100 -17.56 -1.00 3.26
C LEU A 100 -17.10 0.41 3.64
N THR A 101 -16.23 1.03 2.87
CA THR A 101 -15.81 2.42 3.10
C THR A 101 -17.01 3.35 3.04
N GLY A 102 -17.83 3.25 2.00
CA GLY A 102 -19.06 4.06 1.90
C GLY A 102 -20.09 3.79 3.01
N GLU A 103 -20.16 2.57 3.53
CA GLU A 103 -21.04 2.25 4.67
C GLU A 103 -20.49 2.82 5.99
N LEU A 104 -19.19 2.70 6.23
CA LEU A 104 -18.55 3.11 7.48
C LEU A 104 -18.37 4.63 7.57
N GLU A 105 -18.16 5.33 6.46
CA GLU A 105 -18.09 6.79 6.42
C GLU A 105 -19.41 7.49 6.75
N THR A 106 -20.55 6.80 6.60
CA THR A 106 -21.85 7.34 6.98
C THR A 106 -22.12 7.27 8.50
N ALA A 107 -21.26 6.63 9.27
CA ALA A 107 -21.35 6.64 10.72
C ALA A 107 -21.04 8.05 11.23
N GLU A 108 -22.02 8.67 11.95
CA GLU A 108 -21.79 9.99 12.55
C GLU A 108 -20.55 9.95 13.46
N PRO A 109 -19.60 10.89 13.30
CA PRO A 109 -18.43 10.95 14.16
C PRO A 109 -18.86 11.07 15.62
N VAL A 110 -18.36 10.21 16.47
CA VAL A 110 -18.58 10.34 17.92
C VAL A 110 -17.84 11.59 18.36
N GLU A 111 -18.56 12.61 18.87
CA GLU A 111 -17.98 13.88 19.35
C GLU A 111 -17.26 13.74 20.70
N GLU A 112 -16.89 12.54 21.11
CA GLU A 112 -16.13 12.35 22.36
C GLU A 112 -14.66 12.64 22.14
N THR A 113 -14.09 13.48 23.02
CA THR A 113 -12.65 13.70 23.07
C THR A 113 -11.93 12.37 23.27
N PHE A 114 -11.06 12.04 22.34
CA PHE A 114 -10.26 10.82 22.39
C PHE A 114 -8.79 11.16 22.20
N TRP A 115 -7.94 10.51 22.95
CA TRP A 115 -6.50 10.61 22.75
C TRP A 115 -5.84 9.24 22.78
N THR A 116 -4.78 9.13 22.00
CA THR A 116 -3.89 7.96 22.00
C THR A 116 -2.45 8.43 22.03
N ALA A 117 -1.54 7.54 22.40
CA ALA A 117 -0.12 7.83 22.38
C ALA A 117 0.65 6.63 21.82
N SER A 118 1.57 6.91 20.92
CA SER A 118 2.55 5.95 20.42
C SER A 118 3.91 6.26 21.05
N VAL A 119 4.63 5.22 21.49
CA VAL A 119 5.93 5.34 22.15
C VAL A 119 6.94 4.49 21.39
N GLY A 120 8.03 5.11 20.98
CA GLY A 120 9.07 4.46 20.19
C GLY A 120 9.12 4.97 18.74
N PRO A 121 10.27 4.76 18.07
CA PRO A 121 10.52 5.36 16.77
C PRO A 121 9.64 4.82 15.65
N GLU A 122 9.34 3.53 15.60
CA GLU A 122 8.51 2.93 14.54
C GLU A 122 7.03 3.29 14.73
N GLU A 123 6.51 3.15 15.94
CA GLU A 123 5.12 3.39 16.27
C GLU A 123 4.72 4.88 16.13
N THR A 124 5.66 5.80 16.37
CA THR A 124 5.40 7.24 16.17
C THR A 124 5.30 7.62 14.70
N VAL A 125 6.10 6.96 13.85
CA VAL A 125 6.03 7.13 12.40
C VAL A 125 4.72 6.57 11.86
N ASP A 126 4.37 5.35 12.25
CA ASP A 126 3.14 4.69 11.80
C ASP A 126 1.91 5.54 12.16
N LEU A 127 1.87 6.10 13.39
CA LEU A 127 0.80 7.00 13.79
C LEU A 127 0.75 8.26 12.93
N LEU A 128 1.89 8.91 12.68
CA LEU A 128 1.91 10.12 11.86
C LEU A 128 1.43 9.84 10.43
N VAL A 129 1.94 8.79 9.81
CA VAL A 129 1.57 8.35 8.46
C VAL A 129 0.06 8.07 8.40
N GLU A 130 -0.47 7.29 9.36
CA GLU A 130 -1.90 7.00 9.44
C GLU A 130 -2.74 8.26 9.52
N ARG A 131 -2.32 9.25 10.30
CA ARG A 131 -3.07 10.50 10.44
C ARG A 131 -2.97 11.39 9.20
N LEU A 132 -1.80 11.45 8.54
CA LEU A 132 -1.63 12.19 7.29
C LEU A 132 -2.47 11.59 6.16
N SER A 133 -2.53 10.25 6.05
CA SER A 133 -3.35 9.59 5.03
C SER A 133 -4.85 9.79 5.25
N ALA A 134 -5.28 9.95 6.50
CA ALA A 134 -6.68 10.20 6.88
C ALA A 134 -7.12 11.68 6.75
N ALA A 135 -6.24 12.59 6.39
CA ALA A 135 -6.57 14.00 6.21
C ALA A 135 -7.48 14.23 5.00
N ASP A 136 -8.58 14.98 5.22
CA ASP A 136 -9.59 15.26 4.20
C ASP A 136 -9.43 16.65 3.56
N SER A 137 -9.05 17.67 4.33
CA SER A 137 -9.08 19.06 3.87
C SER A 137 -7.78 19.83 4.09
N GLN A 138 -7.16 19.66 5.24
CA GLN A 138 -5.97 20.46 5.60
C GLN A 138 -5.02 19.72 6.53
N VAL A 139 -3.73 19.86 6.25
CA VAL A 139 -2.63 19.50 7.16
C VAL A 139 -1.78 20.71 7.44
N VAL A 140 -1.58 21.03 8.73
CA VAL A 140 -0.64 22.07 9.18
C VAL A 140 0.45 21.42 10.01
N MET A 141 1.68 21.43 9.51
CA MET A 141 2.84 20.89 10.21
C MET A 141 3.68 22.04 10.78
N VAL A 142 4.03 21.93 12.06
CA VAL A 142 4.88 22.91 12.76
C VAL A 142 6.12 22.18 13.29
N LEU A 143 7.30 22.58 12.85
CA LEU A 143 8.57 21.95 13.17
C LEU A 143 9.48 22.91 13.95
N SER A 144 9.74 22.59 15.23
CA SER A 144 10.64 23.35 16.11
C SER A 144 12.01 22.70 16.28
N THR A 145 12.13 21.40 16.01
CA THR A 145 13.34 20.61 16.17
C THR A 145 13.55 19.71 14.95
N TYR A 146 14.81 19.49 14.64
CA TYR A 146 15.20 18.48 13.65
C TYR A 146 15.19 17.11 14.34
N THR A 147 14.42 16.19 13.77
CA THR A 147 14.36 14.81 14.21
C THR A 147 14.88 13.93 13.08
N GLU A 148 16.08 13.35 13.25
CA GLU A 148 16.74 12.52 12.23
C GLU A 148 15.80 11.42 11.69
N GLN A 149 14.98 10.86 12.54
CA GLN A 149 14.03 9.80 12.22
C GLN A 149 13.03 10.19 11.13
N PHE A 150 12.47 11.41 11.15
CA PHE A 150 11.50 11.87 10.15
C PHE A 150 12.15 12.39 8.88
N PHE A 151 13.43 12.69 8.93
CA PHE A 151 14.19 13.16 7.79
C PHE A 151 15.12 12.11 7.20
N ASP A 152 15.12 10.87 7.71
CA ASP A 152 15.79 9.75 7.06
C ASP A 152 15.02 9.37 5.79
N ILE A 153 15.47 9.94 4.68
CA ILE A 153 14.83 9.82 3.36
C ILE A 153 14.86 8.41 2.80
N ASP A 154 15.81 7.61 3.19
CA ASP A 154 15.90 6.25 2.69
C ASP A 154 14.78 5.34 3.26
N LYS A 155 14.02 5.85 4.25
CA LYS A 155 12.94 5.08 4.90
C LYS A 155 11.68 5.93 5.17
N VAL A 156 11.70 6.77 6.19
CA VAL A 156 10.51 7.43 6.75
C VAL A 156 10.17 8.73 6.04
N GLY A 157 11.17 9.57 5.77
CA GLY A 157 10.96 10.85 5.09
C GLY A 157 10.33 10.69 3.71
N THR A 158 10.62 9.58 3.01
CA THR A 158 9.97 9.25 1.75
C THR A 158 8.50 8.94 1.95
N ILE A 159 8.14 8.13 2.94
CA ILE A 159 6.75 7.75 3.21
C ILE A 159 5.92 8.99 3.56
N ILE A 160 6.43 9.86 4.45
CA ILE A 160 5.72 11.10 4.82
C ILE A 160 5.51 12.02 3.61
N LEU A 161 6.53 12.17 2.75
CA LEU A 161 6.40 12.99 1.54
C LEU A 161 5.44 12.40 0.51
N ASP A 162 5.38 11.08 0.39
CA ASP A 162 4.46 10.40 -0.48
C ASP A 162 3.02 10.59 0.02
N GLU A 163 2.74 10.41 1.32
CA GLU A 163 1.43 10.67 1.93
C GLU A 163 0.98 12.13 1.77
N LEU A 164 1.88 13.09 1.99
CA LEU A 164 1.57 14.51 1.75
C LEU A 164 1.24 14.78 0.28
N THR A 165 1.99 14.18 -0.64
CA THR A 165 1.77 14.33 -2.08
C THR A 165 0.42 13.74 -2.49
N GLU A 166 0.11 12.52 -2.04
CA GLU A 166 -1.17 11.87 -2.28
C GLU A 166 -2.35 12.65 -1.67
N GLY A 167 -2.15 13.20 -0.46
CA GLY A 167 -3.13 14.10 0.18
C GLY A 167 -3.41 15.33 -0.68
N MET A 168 -2.39 16.00 -1.18
CA MET A 168 -2.54 17.17 -2.04
C MET A 168 -3.21 16.84 -3.38
N ASP A 169 -2.92 15.69 -3.96
CA ASP A 169 -3.58 15.19 -5.17
C ASP A 169 -5.09 14.93 -4.93
N ARG A 170 -5.48 14.62 -3.68
CA ARG A 170 -6.90 14.55 -3.25
C ARG A 170 -7.52 15.92 -2.94
N GLY A 171 -6.71 16.99 -2.89
CA GLY A 171 -7.17 18.37 -2.60
C GLY A 171 -6.89 18.86 -1.18
N VAL A 172 -6.09 18.16 -0.40
CA VAL A 172 -5.67 18.59 0.95
C VAL A 172 -4.72 19.77 0.85
N ASP A 173 -4.98 20.85 1.59
CA ASP A 173 -4.07 22.01 1.71
C ASP A 173 -3.00 21.73 2.77
N VAL A 174 -1.72 21.79 2.39
CA VAL A 174 -0.59 21.49 3.26
C VAL A 174 0.21 22.75 3.56
N ARG A 175 0.30 23.10 4.84
CA ARG A 175 1.07 24.25 5.34
C ARG A 175 2.18 23.77 6.27
N LEU A 176 3.41 24.13 5.97
CA LEU A 176 4.57 23.83 6.79
C LEU A 176 5.18 25.09 7.38
N LEU A 177 5.20 25.18 8.70
CA LEU A 177 5.91 26.24 9.44
C LEU A 177 7.11 25.64 10.17
N MET A 178 8.31 26.14 9.89
CA MET A 178 9.51 25.63 10.55
C MET A 178 10.39 26.75 11.08
N ARG A 179 11.27 26.40 12.00
CA ARG A 179 12.32 27.34 12.44
C ARG A 179 13.34 27.57 11.33
N PRO A 180 13.85 28.82 11.16
CA PRO A 180 14.84 29.10 10.10
C PRO A 180 16.15 28.31 10.23
N ASP A 181 16.56 28.00 11.48
CA ASP A 181 17.77 27.22 11.77
C ASP A 181 17.69 25.73 11.34
N LEU A 182 16.49 25.24 11.01
CA LEU A 182 16.31 23.88 10.47
C LEU A 182 16.63 23.79 8.98
N VAL A 183 16.44 24.87 8.22
CA VAL A 183 16.63 24.89 6.77
C VAL A 183 18.03 24.43 6.34
N PRO A 184 19.14 24.92 6.95
CA PRO A 184 20.50 24.51 6.56
C PRO A 184 20.87 23.07 6.92
N ILE A 185 20.13 22.43 7.81
CA ILE A 185 20.41 21.06 8.27
C ILE A 185 19.50 20.02 7.61
N LEU A 186 18.53 20.47 6.80
CA LEU A 186 17.73 19.52 6.01
C LEU A 186 18.63 18.79 4.99
N PRO A 187 18.48 17.48 4.84
CA PRO A 187 19.21 16.71 3.82
C PRO A 187 18.96 17.26 2.41
N ASP A 188 20.04 17.30 1.58
CA ASP A 188 19.94 17.76 0.19
C ASP A 188 18.85 17.03 -0.62
N SER A 189 18.66 15.77 -0.32
CA SER A 189 17.65 14.91 -0.94
C SER A 189 16.21 15.36 -0.63
N ILE A 190 15.94 15.93 0.56
CA ILE A 190 14.65 16.59 0.88
C ILE A 190 14.50 17.85 0.05
N GLY A 191 15.50 18.68 -0.01
CA GLY A 191 15.49 19.90 -0.82
C GLY A 191 15.28 19.63 -2.32
N GLU A 192 15.87 18.54 -2.86
CA GLU A 192 15.65 18.14 -4.24
C GLU A 192 14.24 17.62 -4.49
N ARG A 193 13.70 16.80 -3.58
CA ARG A 193 12.36 16.25 -3.70
C ARG A 193 11.29 17.34 -3.49
N TYR A 194 11.51 18.24 -2.54
CA TYR A 194 10.72 19.44 -2.38
C TYR A 194 10.61 20.22 -3.69
N ARG A 195 11.76 20.55 -4.32
CA ARG A 195 11.78 21.27 -5.60
C ARG A 195 11.09 20.53 -6.74
N ARG A 196 11.14 19.20 -6.77
CA ARG A 196 10.53 18.40 -7.84
C ARG A 196 9.03 18.21 -7.68
N SER A 197 8.57 17.93 -6.47
CA SER A 197 7.21 17.44 -6.23
C SER A 197 6.33 18.47 -5.51
N LEU A 198 6.88 19.31 -4.63
CA LEU A 198 6.09 20.17 -3.78
C LEU A 198 6.06 21.64 -4.21
N THR A 199 7.17 22.19 -4.76
CA THR A 199 7.27 23.62 -5.10
C THR A 199 6.25 24.08 -6.15
N ASN A 200 5.77 23.19 -7.00
CA ASN A 200 4.82 23.50 -8.06
C ASN A 200 3.39 23.09 -7.71
N HIS A 201 3.14 22.64 -6.48
CA HIS A 201 1.80 22.26 -6.06
C HIS A 201 1.11 23.44 -5.39
N ASP A 202 0.01 23.92 -5.96
CA ASP A 202 -0.73 25.09 -5.45
C ASP A 202 -1.24 24.89 -4.02
N SER A 203 -1.42 23.65 -3.57
CA SER A 203 -1.86 23.27 -2.23
C SER A 203 -0.71 23.10 -1.23
N PHE A 204 0.54 23.49 -1.55
CA PHE A 204 1.66 23.41 -0.64
C PHE A 204 2.28 24.79 -0.36
N THR A 205 2.39 25.14 0.92
CA THR A 205 3.04 26.40 1.32
C THR A 205 3.98 26.15 2.49
N VAL A 206 5.19 26.68 2.41
CA VAL A 206 6.16 26.62 3.51
C VAL A 206 6.61 28.01 3.93
N ARG A 207 6.69 28.22 5.25
CA ARG A 207 7.16 29.46 5.87
C ARG A 207 8.11 29.18 7.02
N THR A 208 8.89 30.19 7.39
CA THR A 208 9.82 30.10 8.52
C THR A 208 9.51 31.17 9.57
N SER A 209 9.70 30.81 10.86
CA SER A 209 9.52 31.74 11.98
C SER A 209 10.39 31.33 13.17
N GLU A 210 11.04 32.32 13.82
CA GLU A 210 11.74 32.13 15.09
C GLU A 210 10.79 31.79 16.26
N ASN A 211 9.51 32.13 16.14
CA ASN A 211 8.49 31.94 17.17
C ASN A 211 7.81 30.57 17.15
N VAL A 212 8.59 29.52 16.91
CA VAL A 212 8.13 28.12 16.93
C VAL A 212 8.82 27.41 18.10
N SER A 213 8.03 26.87 19.03
CA SER A 213 8.54 26.28 20.28
C SER A 213 8.15 24.81 20.49
N GLY A 214 7.35 24.24 19.63
CA GLY A 214 6.93 22.84 19.70
C GLY A 214 6.75 22.25 18.31
N THR A 215 6.88 20.92 18.19
CA THR A 215 6.58 20.20 16.97
C THR A 215 5.22 19.54 17.12
N PHE A 216 4.33 19.83 16.18
CA PHE A 216 2.99 19.27 16.13
C PHE A 216 2.40 19.33 14.72
N THR A 217 1.38 18.53 14.49
CA THR A 217 0.61 18.54 13.24
C THR A 217 -0.87 18.73 13.58
N LEU A 218 -1.53 19.72 12.95
CA LEU A 218 -2.98 19.86 12.94
C LEU A 218 -3.52 19.16 11.72
N ILE A 219 -4.53 18.32 11.90
CA ILE A 219 -5.21 17.62 10.83
C ILE A 219 -6.68 18.06 10.84
N ASP A 220 -7.11 18.57 9.73
CA ASP A 220 -8.44 19.15 9.55
C ASP A 220 -8.80 20.16 10.64
N GLU A 221 -9.99 20.12 11.20
CA GLU A 221 -10.45 21.07 12.23
C GLU A 221 -10.48 20.47 13.65
N ASN A 222 -10.21 19.17 13.81
CA ASN A 222 -10.56 18.44 15.01
C ASN A 222 -9.44 17.60 15.63
N GLU A 223 -8.24 17.60 15.04
CA GLU A 223 -7.18 16.67 15.48
C GLU A 223 -5.83 17.39 15.59
N VAL A 224 -5.08 17.05 16.64
CA VAL A 224 -3.72 17.56 16.88
C VAL A 224 -2.79 16.40 17.24
N VAL A 225 -1.78 16.17 16.42
CA VAL A 225 -0.70 15.22 16.72
C VAL A 225 0.47 15.98 17.30
N ILE A 226 0.83 15.71 18.55
CA ILE A 226 1.89 16.41 19.28
C ILE A 226 3.11 15.49 19.41
N GLU A 227 4.26 15.96 18.95
CA GLU A 227 5.54 15.28 19.16
C GLU A 227 6.09 15.52 20.56
N VAL A 228 6.45 14.46 21.25
CA VAL A 228 7.12 14.50 22.54
C VAL A 228 8.60 14.14 22.33
N PRO A 229 9.53 15.10 22.48
CA PRO A 229 10.94 14.86 22.27
C PRO A 229 11.52 13.98 23.37
N HIS A 230 12.57 13.20 23.03
CA HIS A 230 13.27 12.38 23.99
C HIS A 230 13.97 13.28 25.04
N PRO A 231 13.76 13.04 26.35
CA PRO A 231 14.21 13.96 27.42
C PRO A 231 15.73 14.13 27.51
N LEU A 232 16.51 13.20 26.94
CA LEU A 232 17.99 13.23 26.99
C LEU A 232 18.63 13.29 25.58
N LYS A 233 17.84 13.18 24.53
CA LYS A 233 18.32 13.15 23.13
C LYS A 233 17.41 14.02 22.28
N SER A 234 17.77 15.27 22.12
CA SER A 234 16.93 16.29 21.47
C SER A 234 16.62 16.04 19.99
N GLN A 235 17.30 15.11 19.35
CA GLN A 235 17.11 14.74 17.95
C GLN A 235 16.30 13.44 17.79
N GLU A 236 15.83 12.85 18.88
CA GLU A 236 14.99 11.65 18.86
C GLU A 236 13.59 11.98 19.39
N VAL A 237 12.57 11.42 18.74
CA VAL A 237 11.19 11.43 19.25
C VAL A 237 11.06 10.32 20.28
N PHE A 238 10.50 10.65 21.43
CA PHE A 238 10.17 9.67 22.46
C PHE A 238 8.77 9.08 22.25
N ALA A 239 7.80 9.97 21.95
CA ALA A 239 6.41 9.58 21.77
C ALA A 239 5.68 10.60 20.88
N MET A 240 4.55 10.19 20.34
CA MET A 240 3.53 11.06 19.77
C MET A 240 2.22 10.90 20.50
N ILE A 241 1.51 12.00 20.68
CA ILE A 241 0.16 12.04 21.25
C ILE A 241 -0.76 12.52 20.14
N ASP A 242 -1.70 11.69 19.75
CA ASP A 242 -2.81 12.05 18.88
C ASP A 242 -4.02 12.41 19.74
N LEU A 243 -4.52 13.62 19.58
CA LEU A 243 -5.64 14.16 20.33
C LEU A 243 -6.75 14.58 19.36
N LYS A 244 -7.85 13.84 19.35
CA LYS A 244 -9.10 14.15 18.65
C LYS A 244 -9.99 14.97 19.59
N ASP A 245 -9.87 16.29 19.50
CA ASP A 245 -10.61 17.25 20.28
C ASP A 245 -10.75 18.55 19.48
N ARG A 246 -11.95 18.81 18.99
CA ARG A 246 -12.24 19.95 18.13
C ARG A 246 -11.98 21.30 18.83
N GLU A 247 -12.34 21.41 20.10
CA GLU A 247 -12.16 22.67 20.85
C GLU A 247 -10.67 22.95 21.05
N PHE A 248 -9.89 21.93 21.41
CA PHE A 248 -8.45 22.03 21.53
C PHE A 248 -7.78 22.32 20.19
N ALA A 249 -8.12 21.61 19.12
CA ALA A 249 -7.56 21.83 17.79
C ALA A 249 -7.83 23.26 17.28
N GLN A 250 -9.05 23.78 17.47
CA GLN A 250 -9.38 25.16 17.14
C GLN A 250 -8.61 26.19 17.98
N SER A 251 -8.38 25.90 19.27
CA SER A 251 -7.54 26.75 20.12
C SER A 251 -6.09 26.81 19.62
N VAL A 252 -5.51 25.66 19.29
CA VAL A 252 -4.14 25.59 18.72
C VAL A 252 -4.07 26.30 17.37
N ARG A 253 -5.08 26.14 16.52
CA ARG A 253 -5.18 26.83 15.23
C ARG A 253 -5.27 28.34 15.41
N ALA A 254 -6.08 28.81 16.32
CA ALA A 254 -6.20 30.25 16.63
C ALA A 254 -4.86 30.88 17.06
N GLU A 255 -4.01 30.11 17.73
CA GLU A 255 -2.66 30.51 18.11
C GLU A 255 -1.65 30.38 16.93
N PHE A 256 -1.86 29.47 16.01
CA PHE A 256 -1.02 29.25 14.84
C PHE A 256 -1.20 30.36 13.78
N GLU A 257 -2.43 30.71 13.42
CA GLU A 257 -2.72 31.64 12.32
C GLU A 257 -1.99 33.00 12.42
N PRO A 258 -1.93 33.67 13.60
CA PRO A 258 -1.15 34.90 13.72
C PRO A 258 0.36 34.70 13.51
N ARG A 259 0.90 33.53 13.85
CA ARG A 259 2.31 33.19 13.63
C ARG A 259 2.59 32.94 12.17
N TRP A 260 1.70 32.17 11.51
CA TRP A 260 1.75 31.92 10.09
C TRP A 260 1.74 33.19 9.26
N ASN A 261 0.83 34.12 9.57
CA ASN A 261 0.69 35.38 8.83
C ASN A 261 1.89 36.32 8.97
N LYS A 262 2.70 36.15 10.02
CA LYS A 262 3.94 36.93 10.27
C LYS A 262 5.21 36.23 9.84
N ALA A 263 5.10 34.97 9.42
CA ALA A 263 6.23 34.13 9.03
C ALA A 263 6.72 34.51 7.62
N ASP A 264 8.02 34.36 7.40
CA ASP A 264 8.67 34.62 6.13
C ASP A 264 8.45 33.47 5.17
N GLU A 265 8.12 33.77 3.92
CA GLU A 265 8.02 32.75 2.88
C GLU A 265 9.39 32.15 2.58
N LEU A 266 9.46 30.81 2.54
CA LEU A 266 10.66 30.09 2.17
C LEU A 266 10.64 29.81 0.66
N THR A 267 11.56 30.44 -0.04
CA THR A 267 11.83 30.14 -1.47
C THR A 267 13.17 29.40 -1.55
N PHE A 268 13.18 28.20 -2.17
CA PHE A 268 14.37 27.36 -2.36
C PHE A 268 15.06 27.62 -3.69
#